data_2cd26a35724436c182764c36d7cdbea3
#
_entry.id   2cd26a35724436c182764c36d7cdbea3
#
_cell.length_a   1.000
_cell.length_b   1.000
_cell.length_c   1.000
_cell.angle_alpha   90.00
_cell.angle_beta   90.00
_cell.angle_gamma   90.00
#
_symmetry.space_group_name_H-M   'P 1'
#
loop_
_entity.id
_entity.type
_entity.pdbx_description
1 polymer ?
#
loop_
_entity_poly.entity_id
_entity_poly.type
_entity_poly.pdbx_seq_one_letter_code
_entity_poly.pdbx_strand_id
1 'polypeptide(L)'
;MPACVSSRGLMRSILFLAALAFLVQSALASNSVILSVTPNPVKVQQKITLTAKVTSSGNPATGGTVTFFSGTSPLGDIQVVGNHPAKGHKTGSAVLTVMLDPGSHALTAVYGGTAQSPGIVKSKKVKLEVTGKTASLTALSAAANAQNPQNYDFTARVSGFGLRVPAASVDFADITSNTDLGLAYLDPKTISHGFGKASISKAPGKPAQSVVADFNSDGIPDVAAVDAAFGPSNMAVFLGKGDGEFQSPASYPTGVFTSGILAADFNQDGIPDIAAMSQGSTGSDGDVAVFLGNGDGTFQPAVENVLGTFPVSIALGDFDRDGILDFATVDYFAAKAYISLGNGDGTFRAPVGYAVGGGPFSIAAADFNRDGFLDLAVANGDVSTLSVLLGNGDGTFQTQTVYHTGSQVEFVLTGDLDRDGRQDIIVANYGDPSVGVFLGKGDGTFQDQVSYPVSGNDSGLGIADLDGDGIPDIAVSYYHPSKIGVLRGKGDGTFAAVVDFNTGQSQGFELSIADLNGDGTPDVVSDDINSSISVLLNLTSAKAKLTDVAVPGTSNDIEKIVATYKGNAKYKPSKSKPVKVKGSGAQG
;
A
#
# COMPACT_ATOMS: atom_id res chain seq x y z
N MET A 1 -20.34 13.23 -80.97
CA MET A 1 -20.00 11.84 -80.70
C MET A 1 -19.16 11.85 -79.43
N PRO A 2 -19.64 11.34 -78.29
CA PRO A 2 -18.85 11.26 -77.08
C PRO A 2 -18.04 9.95 -77.05
N ALA A 3 -16.73 10.05 -76.68
CA ALA A 3 -15.86 8.95 -76.58
C ALA A 3 -16.11 8.11 -75.28
N CYS A 4 -16.24 6.81 -75.49
CA CYS A 4 -16.44 5.80 -74.50
C CYS A 4 -15.11 5.60 -73.72
N VAL A 5 -15.05 6.00 -72.43
CA VAL A 5 -13.90 5.69 -71.52
C VAL A 5 -14.20 4.32 -70.92
N SER A 6 -13.30 3.37 -71.22
CA SER A 6 -13.46 1.97 -70.83
C SER A 6 -13.32 1.76 -69.31
N SER A 7 -14.28 1.05 -68.76
CA SER A 7 -14.40 0.66 -67.32
C SER A 7 -13.28 -0.26 -66.78
N ARG A 8 -12.24 -0.56 -67.57
CA ARG A 8 -11.12 -1.44 -67.20
C ARG A 8 -9.99 -0.74 -66.42
N GLY A 9 -9.90 0.60 -66.48
CA GLY A 9 -8.89 1.37 -65.73
C GLY A 9 -9.25 1.59 -64.27
N LEU A 10 -10.53 1.75 -63.95
CA LEU A 10 -10.97 2.05 -62.57
C LEU A 10 -10.95 0.81 -61.67
N MET A 11 -11.13 -0.39 -62.22
CA MET A 11 -11.13 -1.64 -61.46
C MET A 11 -9.74 -2.10 -61.05
N ARG A 12 -8.69 -1.71 -61.80
CA ARG A 12 -7.29 -2.00 -61.41
C ARG A 12 -6.76 -1.08 -60.30
N SER A 13 -7.20 0.17 -60.26
CA SER A 13 -6.84 1.11 -59.18
C SER A 13 -7.52 0.78 -57.85
N ILE A 14 -8.77 0.29 -57.87
CA ILE A 14 -9.48 -0.13 -56.66
C ILE A 14 -8.90 -1.46 -56.11
N LEU A 15 -8.49 -2.39 -56.97
CA LEU A 15 -7.82 -3.61 -56.51
C LEU A 15 -6.42 -3.33 -55.94
N PHE A 16 -5.71 -2.33 -56.46
CA PHE A 16 -4.37 -1.97 -55.93
C PHE A 16 -4.48 -1.24 -54.57
N LEU A 17 -5.50 -0.38 -54.37
CA LEU A 17 -5.75 0.21 -53.04
C LEU A 17 -6.28 -0.81 -52.03
N ALA A 18 -7.10 -1.79 -52.46
CA ALA A 18 -7.55 -2.87 -51.56
C ALA A 18 -6.41 -3.84 -51.22
N ALA A 19 -5.50 -4.12 -52.16
CA ALA A 19 -4.31 -4.94 -51.89
C ALA A 19 -3.29 -4.21 -50.99
N LEU A 20 -3.16 -2.87 -51.12
CA LEU A 20 -2.32 -2.07 -50.22
C LEU A 20 -2.93 -1.93 -48.83
N ALA A 21 -4.28 -1.84 -48.70
CA ALA A 21 -4.96 -1.86 -47.41
C ALA A 21 -4.88 -3.24 -46.73
N PHE A 22 -4.81 -4.35 -47.49
CA PHE A 22 -4.60 -5.71 -46.94
C PHE A 22 -3.14 -6.00 -46.59
N LEU A 23 -2.16 -5.30 -47.20
CA LEU A 23 -0.75 -5.45 -46.88
C LEU A 23 -0.28 -4.56 -45.73
N VAL A 24 -1.06 -3.55 -45.31
CA VAL A 24 -0.83 -2.75 -44.12
C VAL A 24 -1.48 -3.37 -42.86
N GLN A 25 -2.35 -4.36 -43.02
CA GLN A 25 -3.04 -5.04 -41.92
C GLN A 25 -2.29 -6.26 -41.36
N SER A 26 -1.04 -6.50 -41.79
CA SER A 26 -0.29 -7.69 -41.40
C SER A 26 1.02 -7.43 -40.63
N ALA A 27 1.02 -6.45 -39.74
CA ALA A 27 2.06 -6.36 -38.70
C ALA A 27 1.55 -5.60 -37.47
N LEU A 28 0.37 -5.93 -36.98
CA LEU A 28 0.08 -5.64 -35.58
C LEU A 28 1.02 -6.54 -34.76
N ALA A 29 1.97 -5.94 -34.07
CA ALA A 29 2.88 -6.62 -33.17
C ALA A 29 2.05 -7.47 -32.20
N SER A 30 2.19 -8.79 -32.26
CA SER A 30 1.50 -9.66 -31.34
C SER A 30 2.29 -9.73 -30.03
N ASN A 31 1.72 -9.19 -28.96
CA ASN A 31 2.25 -9.37 -27.62
C ASN A 31 1.86 -10.76 -27.10
N SER A 32 2.69 -11.34 -26.25
CA SER A 32 2.33 -12.54 -25.48
C SER A 32 2.79 -12.40 -24.04
N VAL A 33 2.02 -12.96 -23.11
CA VAL A 33 2.36 -12.98 -21.68
C VAL A 33 2.39 -14.43 -21.20
N ILE A 34 3.49 -14.82 -20.55
CA ILE A 34 3.64 -16.11 -19.90
C ILE A 34 3.79 -15.86 -18.40
N LEU A 35 2.89 -16.42 -17.59
CA LEU A 35 2.96 -16.38 -16.13
C LEU A 35 3.63 -17.63 -15.60
N SER A 36 4.62 -17.48 -14.73
CA SER A 36 5.20 -18.50 -13.88
C SER A 36 4.97 -18.18 -12.41
N VAL A 37 4.93 -19.21 -11.56
CA VAL A 37 4.66 -19.11 -10.13
C VAL A 37 5.63 -20.01 -9.38
N THR A 38 6.33 -19.48 -8.38
CA THR A 38 7.30 -20.24 -7.59
C THR A 38 7.22 -19.79 -6.12
N PRO A 39 7.18 -20.72 -5.14
CA PRO A 39 7.02 -22.17 -5.32
C PRO A 39 5.58 -22.58 -5.67
N ASN A 40 5.40 -23.80 -6.16
CA ASN A 40 4.06 -24.40 -6.39
C ASN A 40 4.18 -25.94 -6.23
N PRO A 41 3.51 -26.57 -5.24
CA PRO A 41 2.58 -26.00 -4.25
C PRO A 41 3.26 -25.16 -3.17
N VAL A 42 2.47 -24.41 -2.40
CA VAL A 42 2.93 -23.48 -1.37
C VAL A 42 2.20 -23.72 -0.04
N LYS A 43 2.84 -23.41 1.09
CA LYS A 43 2.19 -23.42 2.41
C LYS A 43 1.57 -22.03 2.68
N VAL A 44 0.54 -21.99 3.53
CA VAL A 44 0.00 -20.73 4.06
C VAL A 44 1.12 -19.94 4.75
N GLN A 45 1.09 -18.62 4.60
CA GLN A 45 2.16 -17.70 5.08
C GLN A 45 3.53 -17.92 4.39
N GLN A 46 3.54 -18.53 3.24
CA GLN A 46 4.73 -18.63 2.39
C GLN A 46 4.52 -17.73 1.16
N LYS A 47 5.48 -16.86 0.91
CA LYS A 47 5.47 -16.00 -0.29
C LYS A 47 5.59 -16.81 -1.57
N ILE A 48 4.93 -16.33 -2.59
CA ILE A 48 5.07 -16.81 -3.97
C ILE A 48 5.55 -15.66 -4.83
N THR A 49 6.41 -15.98 -5.78
CA THR A 49 6.83 -15.04 -6.81
C THR A 49 6.04 -15.31 -8.08
N LEU A 50 5.32 -14.31 -8.56
CA LEU A 50 4.61 -14.30 -9.82
C LEU A 50 5.48 -13.56 -10.84
N THR A 51 5.97 -14.28 -11.85
CA THR A 51 6.77 -13.65 -12.92
C THR A 51 5.99 -13.69 -14.23
N ALA A 52 5.64 -12.53 -14.74
CA ALA A 52 5.05 -12.37 -16.06
C ALA A 52 6.14 -11.99 -17.07
N LYS A 53 6.44 -12.89 -18.00
CA LYS A 53 7.33 -12.61 -19.13
C LYS A 53 6.51 -12.11 -20.31
N VAL A 54 6.74 -10.85 -20.69
CA VAL A 54 6.08 -10.20 -21.82
C VAL A 54 7.00 -10.29 -23.03
N THR A 55 6.47 -10.74 -24.18
CA THR A 55 7.20 -10.79 -25.45
C THR A 55 6.43 -10.00 -26.50
N SER A 56 7.10 -9.11 -27.23
CA SER A 56 6.54 -8.33 -28.33
C SER A 56 7.20 -8.72 -29.64
N SER A 57 6.44 -8.84 -30.73
CA SER A 57 6.96 -9.17 -32.05
C SER A 57 7.54 -7.96 -32.82
N GLY A 58 7.33 -6.74 -32.32
CA GLY A 58 7.73 -5.49 -33.00
C GLY A 58 8.87 -4.73 -32.32
N ASN A 59 8.57 -3.95 -31.29
CA ASN A 59 9.54 -3.18 -30.50
C ASN A 59 9.87 -3.92 -29.18
N PRO A 60 10.97 -3.56 -28.50
CA PRO A 60 11.24 -4.14 -27.19
C PRO A 60 10.02 -3.99 -26.28
N ALA A 61 9.68 -5.05 -25.54
CA ALA A 61 8.65 -5.03 -24.53
C ALA A 61 9.18 -4.31 -23.27
N THR A 62 9.53 -3.03 -23.44
CA THR A 62 9.96 -2.14 -22.38
C THR A 62 8.83 -1.17 -22.11
N GLY A 63 8.43 -1.08 -20.86
CA GLY A 63 7.29 -0.25 -20.43
C GLY A 63 5.94 -0.96 -20.53
N GLY A 64 4.90 -0.27 -20.05
CA GLY A 64 3.56 -0.81 -19.83
C GLY A 64 3.47 -1.63 -18.56
N THR A 65 2.24 -1.83 -18.08
CA THR A 65 1.94 -2.46 -16.79
C THR A 65 1.41 -3.87 -16.96
N VAL A 66 1.80 -4.76 -16.08
CA VAL A 66 1.17 -6.09 -15.90
C VAL A 66 0.38 -6.11 -14.61
N THR A 67 -0.92 -6.35 -14.71
CA THR A 67 -1.79 -6.62 -13.58
C THR A 67 -1.86 -8.11 -13.31
N PHE A 68 -1.56 -8.54 -12.10
CA PHE A 68 -1.69 -9.92 -11.65
C PHE A 68 -3.05 -10.13 -10.97
N PHE A 69 -3.65 -11.30 -11.18
CA PHE A 69 -4.97 -11.62 -10.62
C PHE A 69 -5.00 -13.01 -9.98
N SER A 70 -5.80 -13.15 -8.90
CA SER A 70 -6.30 -14.44 -8.41
C SER A 70 -7.80 -14.54 -8.67
N GLY A 71 -8.21 -15.33 -9.64
CA GLY A 71 -9.60 -15.34 -10.13
C GLY A 71 -9.95 -14.02 -10.83
N THR A 72 -10.80 -13.22 -10.19
CA THR A 72 -11.17 -11.87 -10.63
C THR A 72 -10.55 -10.77 -9.77
N SER A 73 -9.95 -11.12 -8.62
CA SER A 73 -9.36 -10.16 -7.70
C SER A 73 -7.95 -9.77 -8.15
N PRO A 74 -7.64 -8.48 -8.31
CA PRO A 74 -6.31 -8.01 -8.60
C PRO A 74 -5.39 -8.26 -7.40
N LEU A 75 -4.14 -8.61 -7.67
CA LEU A 75 -3.08 -8.84 -6.67
C LEU A 75 -2.06 -7.71 -6.67
N GLY A 76 -1.94 -6.98 -7.76
CA GLY A 76 -1.03 -5.84 -7.92
C GLY A 76 -0.65 -5.59 -9.37
N ASP A 77 -0.20 -4.37 -9.60
CA ASP A 77 0.25 -3.84 -10.88
C ASP A 77 1.77 -3.61 -10.85
N ILE A 78 2.48 -4.17 -11.81
CA ILE A 78 3.95 -4.08 -11.89
C ILE A 78 4.35 -3.59 -13.27
N GLN A 79 5.21 -2.59 -13.31
CA GLN A 79 5.82 -2.12 -14.56
C GLN A 79 6.69 -3.19 -15.19
N VAL A 80 6.67 -3.26 -16.52
CA VAL A 80 7.49 -4.21 -17.27
C VAL A 80 8.90 -3.64 -17.40
N VAL A 81 9.87 -4.31 -16.81
CA VAL A 81 11.30 -3.99 -16.95
C VAL A 81 11.89 -4.80 -18.10
N GLY A 82 12.52 -4.11 -19.04
CA GLY A 82 13.17 -4.74 -20.19
C GLY A 82 14.55 -5.28 -19.83
N ASN A 83 14.86 -6.52 -20.23
CA ASN A 83 16.21 -7.07 -20.11
C ASN A 83 17.15 -6.43 -21.16
N HIS A 84 17.87 -5.36 -20.81
CA HIS A 84 18.87 -4.61 -21.59
C HIS A 84 18.36 -3.97 -22.89
N PRO A 85 18.10 -2.64 -22.89
CA PRO A 85 17.64 -1.90 -24.08
C PRO A 85 18.69 -1.86 -25.23
N ALA A 86 19.98 -2.02 -24.93
CA ALA A 86 21.07 -1.88 -25.90
C ALA A 86 21.17 -3.01 -26.96
N LYS A 87 20.38 -4.07 -26.88
CA LYS A 87 20.50 -5.25 -27.80
C LYS A 87 19.21 -5.66 -28.51
N GLY A 88 18.20 -4.80 -28.59
CA GLY A 88 16.97 -5.12 -29.34
C GLY A 88 16.20 -6.33 -28.79
N HIS A 89 16.20 -6.53 -27.49
CA HIS A 89 15.47 -7.62 -26.84
C HIS A 89 13.97 -7.39 -26.90
N LYS A 90 13.24 -8.36 -27.44
CA LYS A 90 11.78 -8.36 -27.60
C LYS A 90 11.05 -8.84 -26.35
N THR A 91 11.71 -8.92 -25.19
CA THR A 91 11.15 -9.47 -23.95
C THR A 91 11.44 -8.57 -22.77
N GLY A 92 10.40 -8.37 -21.94
CA GLY A 92 10.51 -7.76 -20.63
C GLY A 92 9.84 -8.64 -19.56
N SER A 93 10.01 -8.34 -18.28
CA SER A 93 9.40 -9.07 -17.20
C SER A 93 8.79 -8.13 -16.16
N ALA A 94 7.69 -8.55 -15.53
CA ALA A 94 7.13 -7.95 -14.34
C ALA A 94 7.11 -9.04 -13.26
N VAL A 95 7.58 -8.72 -12.06
CA VAL A 95 7.70 -9.66 -10.96
C VAL A 95 6.93 -9.12 -9.76
N LEU A 96 5.96 -9.91 -9.26
CA LEU A 96 5.18 -9.58 -8.07
C LEU A 96 5.38 -10.70 -7.04
N THR A 97 5.77 -10.34 -5.83
CA THR A 97 5.83 -11.27 -4.70
C THR A 97 4.64 -11.04 -3.80
N VAL A 98 3.85 -12.08 -3.56
CA VAL A 98 2.63 -12.02 -2.76
C VAL A 98 2.47 -13.27 -1.90
N MET A 99 1.70 -13.15 -0.83
CA MET A 99 1.14 -14.30 -0.12
C MET A 99 -0.34 -14.46 -0.48
N LEU A 100 -0.83 -15.67 -0.45
CA LEU A 100 -2.23 -15.97 -0.77
C LEU A 100 -2.87 -16.78 0.34
N ASP A 101 -4.16 -16.56 0.52
CA ASP A 101 -5.01 -17.32 1.44
C ASP A 101 -4.94 -18.84 1.21
N PRO A 102 -5.20 -19.66 2.24
CA PRO A 102 -5.35 -21.10 2.05
C PRO A 102 -6.44 -21.45 1.03
N GLY A 103 -6.10 -22.30 0.08
CA GLY A 103 -7.05 -22.80 -0.93
C GLY A 103 -6.49 -22.84 -2.34
N SER A 104 -7.40 -23.00 -3.31
CA SER A 104 -7.07 -23.11 -4.73
C SER A 104 -7.19 -21.76 -5.42
N HIS A 105 -6.13 -21.31 -6.05
CA HIS A 105 -6.04 -20.05 -6.76
C HIS A 105 -5.87 -20.27 -8.26
N ALA A 106 -6.56 -19.45 -9.07
CA ALA A 106 -6.44 -19.43 -10.52
C ALA A 106 -5.75 -18.14 -10.95
N LEU A 107 -4.41 -18.18 -10.99
CA LEU A 107 -3.59 -16.98 -11.22
C LEU A 107 -3.50 -16.64 -12.71
N THR A 108 -3.59 -15.36 -13.03
CA THR A 108 -3.41 -14.82 -14.39
C THR A 108 -2.67 -13.49 -14.35
N ALA A 109 -1.96 -13.16 -15.43
CA ALA A 109 -1.33 -11.88 -15.65
C ALA A 109 -1.91 -11.22 -16.91
N VAL A 110 -2.23 -9.94 -16.84
CA VAL A 110 -2.79 -9.13 -17.95
C VAL A 110 -1.84 -7.98 -18.23
N TYR A 111 -1.31 -7.93 -19.44
CA TYR A 111 -0.46 -6.83 -19.91
C TYR A 111 -1.31 -5.84 -20.70
N GLY A 112 -1.28 -4.57 -20.32
CA GLY A 112 -2.08 -3.51 -20.95
C GLY A 112 -1.53 -2.98 -22.27
N GLY A 113 -0.32 -3.40 -22.66
CA GLY A 113 0.36 -2.87 -23.85
C GLY A 113 1.05 -1.53 -23.59
N THR A 114 1.64 -0.96 -24.64
CA THR A 114 2.23 0.39 -24.67
C THR A 114 1.66 1.18 -25.85
N ALA A 115 1.89 2.49 -25.90
CA ALA A 115 1.49 3.33 -27.03
C ALA A 115 2.08 2.83 -28.37
N GLN A 116 3.31 2.25 -28.37
CA GLN A 116 3.97 1.69 -29.53
C GLN A 116 3.56 0.25 -29.86
N SER A 117 2.96 -0.47 -28.91
CA SER A 117 2.45 -1.83 -29.06
C SER A 117 1.14 -1.99 -28.30
N PRO A 118 0.05 -1.34 -28.77
CA PRO A 118 -1.23 -1.38 -28.08
C PRO A 118 -1.85 -2.79 -28.18
N GLY A 119 -2.46 -3.23 -27.13
CA GLY A 119 -3.23 -4.47 -27.09
C GLY A 119 -3.14 -5.20 -25.74
N ILE A 120 -4.30 -5.42 -25.15
CA ILE A 120 -4.41 -6.19 -23.90
C ILE A 120 -4.15 -7.66 -24.19
N VAL A 121 -3.20 -8.26 -23.47
CA VAL A 121 -2.86 -9.67 -23.58
C VAL A 121 -2.91 -10.33 -22.22
N LYS A 122 -3.60 -11.46 -22.14
CA LYS A 122 -3.78 -12.24 -20.92
C LYS A 122 -3.00 -13.56 -20.99
N SER A 123 -2.32 -13.93 -19.90
CA SER A 123 -1.65 -15.21 -19.77
C SER A 123 -2.65 -16.37 -19.69
N LYS A 124 -2.16 -17.60 -19.92
CA LYS A 124 -2.88 -18.80 -19.48
C LYS A 124 -3.01 -18.78 -17.95
N LYS A 125 -4.08 -19.43 -17.44
CA LYS A 125 -4.28 -19.60 -16.00
C LYS A 125 -3.24 -20.57 -15.43
N VAL A 126 -2.62 -20.18 -14.32
CA VAL A 126 -1.77 -21.06 -13.49
C VAL A 126 -2.57 -21.45 -12.26
N LYS A 127 -2.74 -22.75 -12.01
CA LYS A 127 -3.38 -23.24 -10.80
C LYS A 127 -2.34 -23.33 -9.68
N LEU A 128 -2.65 -22.77 -8.52
CA LEU A 128 -1.84 -22.83 -7.31
C LEU A 128 -2.71 -23.34 -6.15
N GLU A 129 -2.15 -24.24 -5.34
CA GLU A 129 -2.77 -24.70 -4.08
C GLU A 129 -1.96 -24.16 -2.90
N VAL A 130 -2.60 -23.35 -2.05
CA VAL A 130 -2.04 -22.89 -0.78
C VAL A 130 -2.54 -23.80 0.33
N THR A 131 -1.64 -24.54 0.98
CA THR A 131 -1.96 -25.54 2.00
C THR A 131 -1.68 -25.02 3.40
N GLY A 132 -2.56 -25.35 4.36
CA GLY A 132 -2.46 -24.94 5.77
C GLY A 132 -3.71 -24.23 6.27
N LYS A 133 -3.63 -23.65 7.46
CA LYS A 133 -4.73 -22.89 8.08
C LYS A 133 -4.19 -21.63 8.75
N THR A 134 -4.87 -20.52 8.54
CA THR A 134 -4.57 -19.22 9.17
C THR A 134 -4.95 -19.25 10.65
N ALA A 135 -4.25 -18.46 11.48
CA ALA A 135 -4.60 -18.27 12.88
C ALA A 135 -5.97 -17.58 13.04
N SER A 136 -6.65 -17.83 14.14
CA SER A 136 -7.83 -17.09 14.53
C SER A 136 -7.74 -16.69 16.00
N LEU A 137 -8.48 -15.64 16.38
CA LEU A 137 -8.60 -15.14 17.75
C LEU A 137 -10.07 -15.16 18.16
N THR A 138 -10.35 -15.57 19.39
CA THR A 138 -11.72 -15.51 19.96
C THR A 138 -11.70 -14.61 21.19
N ALA A 139 -12.54 -13.57 21.17
CA ALA A 139 -12.81 -12.72 22.32
C ALA A 139 -14.25 -12.94 22.79
N LEU A 140 -14.48 -12.92 24.11
CA LEU A 140 -15.80 -13.11 24.72
C LEU A 140 -16.14 -11.89 25.57
N SER A 141 -17.38 -11.44 25.46
CA SER A 141 -18.01 -10.47 26.36
C SER A 141 -19.32 -11.04 26.92
N ALA A 142 -19.69 -10.58 28.11
CA ALA A 142 -20.96 -10.91 28.76
C ALA A 142 -21.65 -9.62 29.18
N ALA A 143 -22.98 -9.58 29.05
CA ALA A 143 -23.85 -8.51 29.55
C ALA A 143 -25.06 -9.15 30.20
N ALA A 144 -25.64 -8.51 31.23
CA ALA A 144 -26.95 -8.94 31.79
C ALA A 144 -28.00 -8.87 30.67
N ASN A 145 -28.86 -9.89 30.60
CA ASN A 145 -29.97 -9.88 29.65
C ASN A 145 -30.99 -8.80 29.99
N ALA A 146 -31.44 -8.02 29.01
CA ALA A 146 -32.31 -6.87 29.24
C ALA A 146 -33.74 -7.25 29.72
N GLN A 147 -34.22 -8.42 29.31
CA GLN A 147 -35.55 -8.94 29.69
C GLN A 147 -35.49 -9.83 30.93
N ASN A 148 -34.38 -10.47 31.19
CA ASN A 148 -34.16 -11.34 32.34
C ASN A 148 -32.80 -11.01 33.00
N PRO A 149 -32.72 -10.02 33.90
CA PRO A 149 -31.47 -9.52 34.45
C PRO A 149 -30.65 -10.53 35.27
N GLN A 150 -31.21 -11.68 35.61
CA GLN A 150 -30.50 -12.78 36.26
C GLN A 150 -29.69 -13.63 35.25
N ASN A 151 -30.07 -13.60 33.99
CA ASN A 151 -29.41 -14.31 32.92
C ASN A 151 -28.43 -13.39 32.17
N TYR A 152 -27.63 -13.97 31.29
CA TYR A 152 -26.61 -13.26 30.55
C TYR A 152 -26.76 -13.44 29.04
N ASP A 153 -26.40 -12.37 28.31
CA ASP A 153 -26.12 -12.42 26.89
C ASP A 153 -24.61 -12.53 26.69
N PHE A 154 -24.17 -13.62 26.07
CA PHE A 154 -22.77 -13.84 25.71
C PHE A 154 -22.56 -13.52 24.24
N THR A 155 -21.54 -12.72 23.94
CA THR A 155 -21.14 -12.41 22.57
C THR A 155 -19.69 -12.83 22.36
N ALA A 156 -19.45 -13.81 21.49
CA ALA A 156 -18.14 -14.18 21.02
C ALA A 156 -17.85 -13.49 19.70
N ARG A 157 -16.72 -12.77 19.63
CA ARG A 157 -16.16 -12.24 18.39
C ARG A 157 -15.02 -13.12 17.97
N VAL A 158 -15.12 -13.73 16.79
CA VAL A 158 -14.04 -14.50 16.17
C VAL A 158 -13.41 -13.65 15.07
N SER A 159 -12.13 -13.40 15.17
CA SER A 159 -11.34 -12.66 14.19
C SER A 159 -10.37 -13.62 13.54
N GLY A 160 -10.17 -13.46 12.24
CA GLY A 160 -9.16 -14.17 11.46
C GLY A 160 -8.34 -13.19 10.66
N PHE A 161 -7.08 -13.52 10.44
CA PHE A 161 -6.22 -12.77 9.53
C PHE A 161 -6.63 -13.08 8.08
N GLY A 162 -6.60 -12.07 7.22
CA GLY A 162 -7.00 -12.16 5.82
C GLY A 162 -8.46 -11.77 5.55
N LEU A 163 -8.80 -11.63 4.27
CA LEU A 163 -10.09 -11.11 3.77
C LEU A 163 -11.29 -12.04 4.00
N ARG A 164 -11.08 -13.26 4.51
CA ARG A 164 -12.17 -14.23 4.65
C ARG A 164 -12.70 -14.25 6.06
N VAL A 165 -14.01 -14.20 6.15
CA VAL A 165 -14.74 -14.27 7.41
C VAL A 165 -14.59 -15.63 8.05
N PRO A 166 -14.24 -15.73 9.34
CA PRO A 166 -14.42 -16.95 10.09
C PRO A 166 -15.88 -17.42 9.99
N ALA A 167 -16.11 -18.66 9.58
CA ALA A 167 -17.45 -19.25 9.50
C ALA A 167 -17.50 -20.48 10.41
N ALA A 168 -18.66 -20.91 10.79
CA ALA A 168 -19.00 -22.02 11.66
C ALA A 168 -19.51 -21.55 13.04
N SER A 169 -19.40 -22.38 14.04
CA SER A 169 -20.00 -22.15 15.37
C SER A 169 -18.95 -21.88 16.44
N VAL A 170 -19.42 -21.28 17.51
CA VAL A 170 -18.68 -21.06 18.75
C VAL A 170 -19.41 -21.78 19.88
N ASP A 171 -18.69 -22.59 20.64
CA ASP A 171 -19.21 -23.25 21.84
C ASP A 171 -18.95 -22.35 23.06
N PHE A 172 -19.94 -22.22 23.91
CA PHE A 172 -19.86 -21.46 25.16
C PHE A 172 -19.92 -22.45 26.33
N ALA A 173 -19.01 -22.35 27.27
CA ALA A 173 -18.93 -23.25 28.40
C ALA A 173 -18.55 -22.49 29.68
N ASP A 174 -19.15 -22.88 30.79
CA ASP A 174 -18.69 -22.54 32.12
C ASP A 174 -17.62 -23.56 32.55
N ILE A 175 -16.40 -23.07 32.70
CA ILE A 175 -15.25 -23.91 33.09
C ILE A 175 -15.11 -24.07 34.62
N THR A 176 -15.91 -23.39 35.40
CA THR A 176 -15.96 -23.53 36.88
C THR A 176 -16.79 -24.74 37.23
N SER A 177 -18.01 -24.83 36.71
CA SER A 177 -18.97 -25.90 36.94
C SER A 177 -18.85 -27.05 35.91
N ASN A 178 -18.00 -26.88 34.89
CA ASN A 178 -17.88 -27.79 33.74
C ASN A 178 -19.19 -28.00 32.97
N THR A 179 -19.97 -26.95 32.82
CA THR A 179 -21.28 -26.97 32.16
C THR A 179 -21.19 -26.41 30.75
N ASP A 180 -21.79 -27.11 29.80
CA ASP A 180 -22.00 -26.61 28.44
C ASP A 180 -23.18 -25.62 28.47
N LEU A 181 -22.93 -24.37 28.08
CA LEU A 181 -23.95 -23.32 28.01
C LEU A 181 -24.63 -23.23 26.66
N GLY A 182 -24.09 -23.92 25.65
CA GLY A 182 -24.66 -23.99 24.30
C GLY A 182 -23.75 -23.49 23.20
N LEU A 183 -24.30 -23.49 22.00
CA LEU A 183 -23.61 -23.24 20.75
C LEU A 183 -24.32 -22.12 19.99
N ALA A 184 -23.54 -21.16 19.44
CA ALA A 184 -24.07 -20.15 18.52
C ALA A 184 -23.25 -20.10 17.23
N TYR A 185 -23.91 -19.84 16.10
CA TYR A 185 -23.26 -19.67 14.81
C TYR A 185 -22.79 -18.24 14.62
N LEU A 186 -21.68 -18.08 13.93
CA LEU A 186 -21.18 -16.78 13.49
C LEU A 186 -22.15 -16.18 12.46
N ASP A 187 -22.67 -14.99 12.78
CA ASP A 187 -23.66 -14.30 11.96
C ASP A 187 -22.98 -13.53 10.83
N PRO A 188 -23.21 -13.86 9.54
CA PRO A 188 -22.63 -13.14 8.41
C PRO A 188 -23.00 -11.65 8.38
N LYS A 189 -24.12 -11.24 8.99
CA LYS A 189 -24.51 -9.83 9.07
C LYS A 189 -23.67 -9.01 10.06
N THR A 190 -22.84 -9.67 10.86
CA THR A 190 -21.95 -9.03 11.84
C THR A 190 -20.50 -8.95 11.37
N ILE A 191 -20.26 -9.22 10.09
CA ILE A 191 -18.93 -9.11 9.49
C ILE A 191 -18.44 -7.67 9.64
N SER A 192 -17.21 -7.54 10.09
CA SER A 192 -16.53 -6.24 10.15
C SER A 192 -15.05 -6.42 9.80
N HIS A 193 -14.54 -5.50 9.01
CA HIS A 193 -13.13 -5.32 8.70
C HIS A 193 -12.58 -4.20 9.58
N GLY A 194 -11.32 -4.27 9.94
CA GLY A 194 -10.65 -3.25 10.72
C GLY A 194 -9.45 -3.80 11.46
N PHE A 195 -8.76 -2.95 12.19
CA PHE A 195 -7.49 -3.30 12.81
C PHE A 195 -7.67 -3.95 14.19
N GLY A 196 -6.75 -4.86 14.49
CA GLY A 196 -6.58 -5.48 15.80
C GLY A 196 -6.00 -4.52 16.84
N LYS A 197 -5.64 -5.08 18.00
CA LYS A 197 -4.84 -4.33 18.98
C LYS A 197 -3.43 -4.15 18.42
N ALA A 198 -2.91 -2.92 18.44
CA ALA A 198 -1.57 -2.62 18.00
C ALA A 198 -0.50 -3.42 18.76
N SER A 199 0.47 -3.94 18.04
CA SER A 199 1.75 -4.44 18.55
C SER A 199 2.75 -3.29 18.54
N ILE A 200 3.52 -3.12 19.61
CA ILE A 200 4.43 -1.99 19.79
C ILE A 200 5.87 -2.51 19.87
N SER A 201 6.71 -2.04 18.96
CA SER A 201 8.14 -2.32 18.93
C SER A 201 8.95 -1.07 19.28
N LYS A 202 9.91 -1.20 20.22
CA LYS A 202 10.76 -0.07 20.60
C LYS A 202 11.77 0.26 19.51
N ALA A 203 11.91 1.55 19.22
CA ALA A 203 12.94 2.08 18.35
C ALA A 203 14.09 2.69 19.18
N PRO A 204 15.34 2.69 18.66
CA PRO A 204 16.47 3.34 19.33
C PRO A 204 16.41 4.86 19.31
N GLY A 205 15.56 5.47 18.47
CA GLY A 205 15.37 6.90 18.31
C GLY A 205 13.91 7.33 18.42
N LYS A 206 13.53 8.39 17.73
CA LYS A 206 12.17 8.94 17.63
C LYS A 206 11.67 8.79 16.20
N PRO A 207 11.18 7.61 15.80
CA PRO A 207 10.75 7.38 14.42
C PRO A 207 9.68 8.38 14.01
N ALA A 208 9.89 8.99 12.85
CA ALA A 208 8.99 9.98 12.27
C ALA A 208 8.51 9.57 10.88
N GLN A 209 9.31 8.79 10.16
CA GLN A 209 8.92 8.22 8.88
C GLN A 209 9.49 6.83 8.74
N SER A 210 8.72 5.91 8.16
CA SER A 210 9.14 4.54 7.91
C SER A 210 8.85 4.11 6.49
N VAL A 211 9.58 3.08 6.06
CA VAL A 211 9.38 2.40 4.78
C VAL A 211 9.41 0.89 4.99
N VAL A 212 8.67 0.17 4.17
CA VAL A 212 8.57 -1.29 4.23
C VAL A 212 9.16 -1.91 2.97
N ALA A 213 10.12 -2.83 3.15
CA ALA A 213 10.69 -3.67 2.09
C ALA A 213 11.24 -4.97 2.68
N ASP A 214 11.62 -5.92 1.84
CA ASP A 214 12.29 -7.16 2.24
C ASP A 214 13.81 -6.96 2.12
N PHE A 215 14.43 -6.39 3.17
CA PHE A 215 15.86 -6.02 3.16
C PHE A 215 16.80 -7.21 3.31
N ASN A 216 16.29 -8.36 3.80
CA ASN A 216 17.11 -9.55 4.01
C ASN A 216 16.78 -10.68 3.03
N SER A 217 15.92 -10.44 2.04
CA SER A 217 15.51 -11.38 0.99
C SER A 217 14.93 -12.70 1.53
N ASP A 218 14.34 -12.69 2.75
CA ASP A 218 13.71 -13.88 3.36
C ASP A 218 12.23 -14.00 2.99
N GLY A 219 11.71 -13.00 2.30
CA GLY A 219 10.34 -12.96 1.86
C GLY A 219 9.36 -12.38 2.89
N ILE A 220 9.80 -11.90 4.02
CA ILE A 220 9.00 -11.24 5.06
C ILE A 220 9.25 -9.73 4.99
N PRO A 221 8.21 -8.88 5.03
CA PRO A 221 8.43 -7.44 5.07
C PRO A 221 9.16 -7.00 6.33
N ASP A 222 10.20 -6.21 6.13
CA ASP A 222 10.96 -5.52 7.14
C ASP A 222 10.56 -4.04 7.19
N VAL A 223 10.91 -3.32 8.24
CA VAL A 223 10.64 -1.89 8.38
C VAL A 223 11.95 -1.15 8.63
N ALA A 224 12.20 -0.10 7.87
CA ALA A 224 13.23 0.88 8.19
C ALA A 224 12.57 2.20 8.60
N ALA A 225 13.00 2.79 9.71
CA ALA A 225 12.42 4.03 10.23
C ALA A 225 13.53 5.02 10.60
N VAL A 226 13.35 6.29 10.21
CA VAL A 226 14.32 7.37 10.50
C VAL A 226 13.91 8.19 11.72
N ASP A 227 14.91 8.66 12.44
CA ASP A 227 14.76 9.44 13.67
C ASP A 227 14.74 10.95 13.36
N ALA A 228 13.63 11.63 13.67
CA ALA A 228 13.49 13.08 13.55
C ALA A 228 14.06 13.87 14.74
N ALA A 229 15.10 13.37 15.41
CA ALA A 229 15.72 14.11 16.49
C ALA A 229 16.46 15.35 16.00
N PHE A 230 16.35 16.46 16.73
CA PHE A 230 17.21 17.63 16.54
C PHE A 230 18.65 17.28 16.99
N GLY A 231 19.49 16.83 16.06
CA GLY A 231 20.85 16.40 16.31
C GLY A 231 21.24 15.21 15.41
N PRO A 232 22.29 14.46 15.78
CA PRO A 232 22.64 13.26 15.03
C PRO A 232 21.47 12.28 14.99
N SER A 233 21.02 11.95 13.80
CA SER A 233 19.90 11.04 13.53
C SER A 233 20.39 9.67 13.12
N ASN A 234 19.54 8.67 13.30
CA ASN A 234 19.80 7.30 12.90
C ASN A 234 18.58 6.73 12.16
N MET A 235 18.83 5.78 11.30
CA MET A 235 17.84 4.87 10.77
C MET A 235 17.85 3.59 11.61
N ALA A 236 16.68 3.11 11.99
CA ALA A 236 16.49 1.82 12.65
C ALA A 236 15.88 0.82 11.66
N VAL A 237 16.53 -0.34 11.46
CA VAL A 237 16.04 -1.41 10.57
C VAL A 237 15.53 -2.56 11.42
N PHE A 238 14.26 -2.90 11.27
CA PHE A 238 13.52 -3.92 11.99
C PHE A 238 13.24 -5.10 11.07
N LEU A 239 13.92 -6.23 11.24
CA LEU A 239 13.65 -7.43 10.46
C LEU A 239 12.37 -8.12 10.93
N GLY A 240 11.47 -8.40 10.02
CA GLY A 240 10.17 -9.00 10.27
C GLY A 240 10.25 -10.45 10.70
N LYS A 241 9.24 -10.91 11.47
CA LYS A 241 9.08 -12.33 11.84
C LYS A 241 7.92 -12.99 11.09
N GLY A 242 7.17 -12.22 10.28
CA GLY A 242 6.04 -12.71 9.50
C GLY A 242 4.74 -12.88 10.29
N ASP A 243 4.66 -12.30 11.48
CA ASP A 243 3.46 -12.29 12.33
C ASP A 243 3.10 -10.87 12.81
N GLY A 244 3.69 -9.84 12.19
CA GLY A 244 3.57 -8.45 12.58
C GLY A 244 4.47 -8.03 13.74
N GLU A 245 5.35 -8.93 14.20
CA GLU A 245 6.42 -8.61 15.16
C GLU A 245 7.77 -8.52 14.44
N PHE A 246 8.74 -7.87 15.09
CA PHE A 246 10.08 -7.68 14.57
C PHE A 246 11.17 -8.25 15.48
N GLN A 247 12.35 -8.46 14.91
CA GLN A 247 13.57 -8.68 15.65
C GLN A 247 14.04 -7.37 16.31
N SER A 248 15.08 -7.44 17.15
CA SER A 248 15.71 -6.21 17.66
C SER A 248 16.33 -5.41 16.52
N PRO A 249 16.06 -4.09 16.44
CA PRO A 249 16.53 -3.30 15.31
C PRO A 249 18.05 -3.11 15.29
N ALA A 250 18.61 -3.05 14.07
CA ALA A 250 19.93 -2.52 13.80
C ALA A 250 19.83 -1.00 13.59
N SER A 251 20.93 -0.24 13.88
CA SER A 251 20.92 1.22 13.76
C SER A 251 22.07 1.70 12.88
N TYR A 252 21.76 2.65 11.97
CA TYR A 252 22.68 3.25 11.01
C TYR A 252 22.62 4.77 11.12
N PRO A 253 23.76 5.49 11.21
CA PRO A 253 23.76 6.95 11.25
C PRO A 253 23.33 7.54 9.91
N THR A 254 22.42 8.54 9.92
CA THR A 254 21.82 9.14 8.72
C THR A 254 22.07 10.64 8.59
N GLY A 255 22.95 11.23 9.36
CA GLY A 255 23.24 12.66 9.32
C GLY A 255 22.58 13.44 10.45
N VAL A 256 22.03 14.62 10.14
CA VAL A 256 21.42 15.51 11.14
C VAL A 256 19.98 15.83 10.72
N PHE A 257 19.02 15.58 11.59
CA PHE A 257 17.61 15.83 11.37
C PHE A 257 17.09 15.17 10.09
N THR A 258 17.00 13.84 10.10
CA THR A 258 16.50 13.05 8.97
C THR A 258 14.98 13.21 8.86
N SER A 259 14.49 13.64 7.69
CA SER A 259 13.09 14.00 7.46
C SER A 259 12.38 13.15 6.41
N GLY A 260 13.09 12.27 5.71
CA GLY A 260 12.52 11.44 4.67
C GLY A 260 13.27 10.11 4.54
N ILE A 261 12.54 9.04 4.18
CA ILE A 261 13.11 7.73 3.87
C ILE A 261 12.36 7.07 2.73
N LEU A 262 13.11 6.43 1.82
CA LEU A 262 12.57 5.62 0.73
C LEU A 262 13.36 4.34 0.58
N ALA A 263 12.71 3.29 0.07
CA ALA A 263 13.38 2.04 -0.29
C ALA A 263 13.19 1.76 -1.78
N ALA A 264 14.30 1.52 -2.48
CA ALA A 264 14.33 1.14 -3.89
C ALA A 264 15.66 0.48 -4.23
N ASP A 265 15.78 -0.08 -5.42
CA ASP A 265 17.04 -0.62 -5.96
C ASP A 265 17.75 0.49 -6.76
N PHE A 266 18.64 1.25 -6.10
CA PHE A 266 19.32 2.40 -6.70
C PHE A 266 20.55 2.02 -7.55
N ASN A 267 21.06 0.79 -7.36
CA ASN A 267 22.23 0.30 -8.10
C ASN A 267 21.89 -0.81 -9.11
N GLN A 268 20.61 -1.17 -9.23
CA GLN A 268 20.08 -2.19 -10.14
C GLN A 268 20.63 -3.60 -9.90
N ASP A 269 20.97 -3.93 -8.65
CA ASP A 269 21.45 -5.27 -8.27
C ASP A 269 20.32 -6.24 -7.84
N GLY A 270 19.09 -5.74 -7.72
CA GLY A 270 17.89 -6.49 -7.33
C GLY A 270 17.68 -6.59 -5.81
N ILE A 271 18.49 -5.89 -5.03
CA ILE A 271 18.39 -5.83 -3.56
C ILE A 271 17.82 -4.45 -3.19
N PRO A 272 16.87 -4.36 -2.24
CA PRO A 272 16.40 -3.07 -1.78
C PRO A 272 17.50 -2.29 -1.05
N ASP A 273 17.72 -1.06 -1.50
CA ASP A 273 18.55 -0.04 -0.88
C ASP A 273 17.67 0.95 -0.12
N ILE A 274 18.26 1.82 0.68
CA ILE A 274 17.56 2.87 1.42
C ILE A 274 18.18 4.24 1.09
N ALA A 275 17.32 5.20 0.78
CA ALA A 275 17.66 6.62 0.73
C ALA A 275 17.06 7.32 1.95
N ALA A 276 17.91 7.92 2.78
CA ALA A 276 17.53 8.69 3.97
C ALA A 276 17.88 10.17 3.75
N MET A 277 16.87 11.05 3.81
CA MET A 277 17.03 12.47 3.53
C MET A 277 17.29 13.26 4.82
N SER A 278 18.39 13.99 4.86
CA SER A 278 18.80 14.83 5.97
C SER A 278 18.61 16.32 5.61
N GLN A 279 18.07 17.09 6.56
CA GLN A 279 17.90 18.55 6.36
C GLN A 279 19.20 19.35 6.53
N GLY A 280 20.29 18.68 6.92
CA GLY A 280 21.55 19.35 7.24
C GLY A 280 21.51 20.08 8.60
N SER A 281 22.66 20.56 9.05
CA SER A 281 22.75 21.47 10.20
C SER A 281 22.59 22.92 9.75
N THR A 282 22.22 23.82 10.67
CA THR A 282 22.13 25.27 10.36
C THR A 282 23.40 25.76 9.67
N GLY A 283 23.30 26.07 8.36
CA GLY A 283 24.40 26.54 7.51
C GLY A 283 25.14 25.47 6.71
N SER A 284 24.68 24.22 6.71
CA SER A 284 25.10 23.16 5.78
C SER A 284 23.95 22.80 4.85
N ASP A 285 24.28 22.38 3.64
CA ASP A 285 23.28 21.87 2.69
C ASP A 285 22.69 20.54 3.21
N GLY A 286 21.42 20.31 2.92
CA GLY A 286 20.79 19.00 3.12
C GLY A 286 21.27 17.99 2.08
N ASP A 287 21.17 16.72 2.42
CA ASP A 287 21.64 15.60 1.59
C ASP A 287 20.65 14.42 1.57
N VAL A 288 20.88 13.50 0.67
CA VAL A 288 20.34 12.14 0.71
C VAL A 288 21.49 11.15 0.88
N ALA A 289 21.47 10.47 1.99
CA ALA A 289 22.36 9.35 2.27
C ALA A 289 21.77 8.07 1.67
N VAL A 290 22.42 7.50 0.65
CA VAL A 290 22.01 6.23 0.03
C VAL A 290 22.79 5.09 0.67
N PHE A 291 22.08 4.16 1.27
CA PHE A 291 22.62 2.94 1.89
C PHE A 291 22.35 1.76 0.98
N LEU A 292 23.38 1.24 0.29
CA LEU A 292 23.23 0.07 -0.57
C LEU A 292 23.06 -1.19 0.27
N GLY A 293 22.01 -1.99 -0.04
CA GLY A 293 21.70 -3.21 0.65
C GLY A 293 22.68 -4.34 0.37
N ASN A 294 22.94 -5.19 1.36
CA ASN A 294 23.71 -6.41 1.19
C ASN A 294 22.84 -7.66 0.96
N GLY A 295 21.49 -7.52 1.05
CA GLY A 295 20.52 -8.60 0.91
C GLY A 295 20.41 -9.54 2.13
N ASP A 296 21.05 -9.20 3.24
CA ASP A 296 20.98 -9.91 4.51
C ASP A 296 20.41 -9.05 5.65
N GLY A 297 19.79 -7.91 5.31
CA GLY A 297 19.27 -6.92 6.26
C GLY A 297 20.32 -5.94 6.77
N THR A 298 21.55 -6.02 6.25
CA THR A 298 22.61 -5.05 6.51
C THR A 298 22.88 -4.17 5.30
N PHE A 299 23.52 -3.02 5.53
CA PHE A 299 23.78 -2.01 4.51
C PHE A 299 25.25 -1.61 4.46
N GLN A 300 25.70 -1.18 3.27
CA GLN A 300 27.00 -0.57 3.06
C GLN A 300 27.06 0.83 3.71
N PRO A 301 28.26 1.42 3.90
CA PRO A 301 28.37 2.82 4.28
C PRO A 301 27.63 3.73 3.31
N ALA A 302 26.99 4.78 3.85
CA ALA A 302 26.21 5.70 3.06
C ALA A 302 27.01 6.39 1.96
N VAL A 303 26.36 6.61 0.81
CA VAL A 303 26.82 7.49 -0.27
C VAL A 303 26.02 8.80 -0.14
N GLU A 304 26.72 9.90 0.19
CA GLU A 304 26.11 11.21 0.40
C GLU A 304 25.87 11.95 -0.91
N ASN A 305 24.65 12.45 -1.14
CA ASN A 305 24.26 13.22 -2.31
C ASN A 305 23.69 14.57 -1.87
N VAL A 306 24.37 15.67 -2.14
CA VAL A 306 23.94 17.02 -1.75
C VAL A 306 22.74 17.45 -2.59
N LEU A 307 21.66 17.92 -1.92
CA LEU A 307 20.41 18.29 -2.56
C LEU A 307 20.14 19.82 -2.57
N GLY A 308 20.05 20.43 -1.43
CA GLY A 308 19.62 21.80 -1.28
C GLY A 308 19.79 22.28 0.15
N THR A 309 19.20 23.44 0.50
CA THR A 309 19.43 24.04 1.81
C THR A 309 18.56 23.43 2.91
N PHE A 310 17.32 22.99 2.57
CA PHE A 310 16.39 22.44 3.55
C PHE A 310 15.37 21.49 2.89
N PRO A 311 15.80 20.31 2.41
CA PRO A 311 14.90 19.35 1.80
C PRO A 311 13.97 18.75 2.88
N VAL A 312 12.66 18.60 2.56
CA VAL A 312 11.65 18.13 3.52
C VAL A 312 10.86 16.93 3.05
N SER A 313 10.84 16.63 1.75
CA SER A 313 10.18 15.46 1.20
C SER A 313 10.85 15.00 -0.09
N ILE A 314 10.71 13.72 -0.40
CA ILE A 314 11.37 13.05 -1.51
C ILE A 314 10.41 12.10 -2.22
N ALA A 315 10.43 12.09 -3.56
CA ALA A 315 9.74 11.13 -4.41
C ALA A 315 10.71 10.49 -5.40
N LEU A 316 10.40 9.28 -5.83
CA LEU A 316 11.19 8.52 -6.80
C LEU A 316 10.48 8.48 -8.16
N GLY A 317 11.29 8.44 -9.21
CA GLY A 317 10.82 8.18 -10.55
C GLY A 317 11.97 8.06 -11.54
N ASP A 318 11.70 7.54 -12.72
CA ASP A 318 12.59 7.60 -13.89
C ASP A 318 12.10 8.80 -14.74
N PHE A 319 12.62 10.00 -14.42
CA PHE A 319 12.11 11.25 -15.00
C PHE A 319 12.71 11.55 -16.38
N ASP A 320 13.85 10.96 -16.73
CA ASP A 320 14.47 11.10 -18.06
C ASP A 320 14.35 9.83 -18.93
N ARG A 321 13.70 8.77 -18.39
CA ARG A 321 13.41 7.50 -19.07
C ARG A 321 14.66 6.74 -19.52
N ASP A 322 15.73 6.86 -18.76
CA ASP A 322 16.95 6.09 -19.00
C ASP A 322 16.93 4.70 -18.31
N GLY A 323 15.92 4.44 -17.49
CA GLY A 323 15.71 3.20 -16.75
C GLY A 323 16.42 3.18 -15.40
N ILE A 324 16.96 4.31 -14.96
CA ILE A 324 17.60 4.51 -13.66
C ILE A 324 16.65 5.34 -12.79
N LEU A 325 16.63 5.07 -11.50
CA LEU A 325 15.80 5.85 -10.57
C LEU A 325 16.43 7.21 -10.28
N ASP A 326 15.59 8.23 -10.33
CA ASP A 326 15.90 9.62 -10.04
C ASP A 326 15.22 10.07 -8.76
N PHE A 327 15.65 11.19 -8.17
CA PHE A 327 14.96 11.86 -7.06
C PHE A 327 14.27 13.14 -7.49
N ALA A 328 13.07 13.35 -6.98
CA ALA A 328 12.43 14.66 -6.87
C ALA A 328 12.32 15.03 -5.39
N THR A 329 12.85 16.18 -4.98
CA THR A 329 12.79 16.65 -3.59
C THR A 329 12.20 18.05 -3.54
N VAL A 330 11.66 18.48 -2.40
CA VAL A 330 11.20 19.85 -2.19
C VAL A 330 12.00 20.52 -1.08
N ASP A 331 12.39 21.77 -1.32
CA ASP A 331 13.11 22.61 -0.35
C ASP A 331 12.16 23.68 0.19
N TYR A 332 11.91 23.61 1.49
CA TYR A 332 10.93 24.44 2.19
C TYR A 332 11.21 25.95 2.03
N PHE A 333 12.47 26.38 2.25
CA PHE A 333 12.82 27.81 2.20
C PHE A 333 13.06 28.32 0.79
N ALA A 334 13.54 27.47 -0.11
CA ALA A 334 13.78 27.87 -1.50
C ALA A 334 12.49 27.95 -2.32
N ALA A 335 11.37 27.39 -1.84
CA ALA A 335 10.11 27.22 -2.57
C ALA A 335 10.33 26.60 -3.96
N LYS A 336 11.04 25.47 -3.99
CA LYS A 336 11.40 24.76 -5.20
C LYS A 336 11.24 23.25 -5.05
N ALA A 337 10.89 22.61 -6.15
CA ALA A 337 11.15 21.20 -6.37
C ALA A 337 12.50 21.05 -7.09
N TYR A 338 13.34 20.11 -6.65
CA TYR A 338 14.63 19.79 -7.24
C TYR A 338 14.62 18.39 -7.80
N ILE A 339 15.17 18.23 -9.00
CA ILE A 339 15.30 16.95 -9.70
C ILE A 339 16.77 16.58 -9.76
N SER A 340 17.13 15.40 -9.26
CA SER A 340 18.48 14.84 -9.30
C SER A 340 18.45 13.53 -10.07
N LEU A 341 19.03 13.51 -11.25
CA LEU A 341 19.06 12.32 -12.12
C LEU A 341 20.08 11.30 -11.60
N GLY A 342 19.69 10.04 -11.55
CA GLY A 342 20.52 8.94 -11.08
C GLY A 342 21.66 8.56 -12.02
N ASN A 343 22.71 7.96 -11.46
CA ASN A 343 23.79 7.37 -12.25
C ASN A 343 23.76 5.83 -12.26
N GLY A 344 22.82 5.21 -11.49
CA GLY A 344 22.66 3.76 -11.40
C GLY A 344 23.69 3.06 -10.50
N ASP A 345 24.36 3.80 -9.63
CA ASP A 345 25.34 3.29 -8.67
C ASP A 345 25.11 3.85 -7.23
N GLY A 346 23.93 4.41 -6.97
CA GLY A 346 23.60 5.10 -5.70
C GLY A 346 24.08 6.55 -5.65
N THR A 347 24.69 7.08 -6.72
CA THR A 347 25.03 8.50 -6.85
C THR A 347 24.07 9.22 -7.80
N PHE A 348 23.97 10.56 -7.66
CA PHE A 348 23.07 11.38 -8.45
C PHE A 348 23.76 12.62 -9.00
N ARG A 349 23.24 13.13 -10.12
CA ARG A 349 23.69 14.38 -10.76
C ARG A 349 23.25 15.59 -9.92
N ALA A 350 23.91 16.73 -10.14
CA ALA A 350 23.56 17.97 -9.44
C ALA A 350 22.08 18.33 -9.67
N PRO A 351 21.35 18.76 -8.61
CA PRO A 351 19.92 19.02 -8.67
C PRO A 351 19.57 20.22 -9.56
N VAL A 352 18.49 20.11 -10.32
CA VAL A 352 17.88 21.19 -11.12
C VAL A 352 16.58 21.62 -10.48
N GLY A 353 16.44 22.93 -10.15
CA GLY A 353 15.30 23.45 -9.38
C GLY A 353 14.20 24.06 -10.22
N TYR A 354 12.95 23.74 -9.89
CA TYR A 354 11.71 24.27 -10.47
C TYR A 354 10.89 24.99 -9.40
N ALA A 355 10.34 26.16 -9.75
CA ALA A 355 9.56 26.96 -8.81
C ALA A 355 8.23 26.29 -8.48
N VAL A 356 7.87 26.26 -7.19
CA VAL A 356 6.58 25.80 -6.64
C VAL A 356 5.98 26.85 -5.71
N GLY A 357 4.91 26.55 -4.98
CA GLY A 357 4.36 27.47 -3.97
C GLY A 357 5.26 27.61 -2.74
N GLY A 358 4.96 28.58 -1.87
CA GLY A 358 5.73 28.83 -0.64
C GLY A 358 5.52 27.75 0.40
N GLY A 359 6.61 27.36 1.10
CA GLY A 359 6.60 26.32 2.12
C GLY A 359 6.15 24.95 1.61
N PRO A 360 6.81 24.38 0.58
CA PRO A 360 6.47 23.03 0.15
C PRO A 360 6.85 22.01 1.22
N PHE A 361 5.92 21.10 1.56
CA PHE A 361 6.09 20.07 2.58
C PHE A 361 6.20 18.66 2.03
N SER A 362 5.48 18.36 0.95
CA SER A 362 5.42 17.01 0.41
C SER A 362 5.38 17.01 -1.10
N ILE A 363 5.93 15.96 -1.72
CA ILE A 363 5.99 15.77 -3.16
C ILE A 363 5.62 14.34 -3.52
N ALA A 364 4.85 14.17 -4.59
CA ALA A 364 4.52 12.87 -5.17
C ALA A 364 4.69 12.91 -6.70
N ALA A 365 4.97 11.75 -7.30
CA ALA A 365 5.17 11.61 -8.72
C ALA A 365 4.16 10.61 -9.32
N ALA A 366 3.51 10.98 -10.44
CA ALA A 366 2.65 10.12 -11.23
C ALA A 366 2.45 10.70 -12.63
N ASP A 367 1.95 9.90 -13.58
CA ASP A 367 1.60 10.35 -14.94
C ASP A 367 0.14 10.88 -14.93
N PHE A 368 -0.05 12.19 -14.76
CA PHE A 368 -1.37 12.83 -14.65
C PHE A 368 -2.03 13.10 -15.99
N ASN A 369 -1.24 13.19 -17.06
CA ASN A 369 -1.74 13.52 -18.40
C ASN A 369 -1.75 12.32 -19.35
N ARG A 370 -1.28 11.15 -18.89
CA ARG A 370 -1.24 9.88 -19.63
C ARG A 370 -0.37 9.92 -20.89
N ASP A 371 0.69 10.73 -20.86
CA ASP A 371 1.68 10.81 -21.95
C ASP A 371 2.84 9.82 -21.78
N GLY A 372 2.89 9.14 -20.63
CA GLY A 372 3.92 8.16 -20.26
C GLY A 372 5.15 8.80 -19.63
N PHE A 373 5.09 10.07 -19.23
CA PHE A 373 6.10 10.77 -18.46
C PHE A 373 5.60 11.00 -17.04
N LEU A 374 6.50 10.97 -16.09
CA LEU A 374 6.15 11.27 -14.70
C LEU A 374 6.04 12.79 -14.51
N ASP A 375 4.93 13.19 -13.92
CA ASP A 375 4.62 14.54 -13.47
C ASP A 375 4.80 14.64 -11.95
N LEU A 376 4.78 15.84 -11.39
CA LEU A 376 4.94 16.09 -9.98
C LEU A 376 3.74 16.82 -9.39
N ALA A 377 3.31 16.41 -8.19
CA ALA A 377 2.37 17.10 -7.33
C ALA A 377 3.09 17.54 -6.05
N VAL A 378 2.98 18.83 -5.68
CA VAL A 378 3.67 19.40 -4.52
C VAL A 378 2.66 20.11 -3.62
N ALA A 379 2.59 19.70 -2.35
CA ALA A 379 1.79 20.34 -1.31
C ALA A 379 2.56 21.54 -0.73
N ASN A 380 1.99 22.75 -0.84
CA ASN A 380 2.61 24.00 -0.40
C ASN A 380 1.87 24.54 0.84
N GLY A 381 2.36 24.20 2.04
CA GLY A 381 1.66 24.43 3.31
C GLY A 381 1.48 25.90 3.67
N ASP A 382 2.50 26.73 3.49
CA ASP A 382 2.45 28.15 3.88
C ASP A 382 1.42 28.96 3.08
N VAL A 383 1.14 28.54 1.84
CA VAL A 383 0.20 29.23 0.94
C VAL A 383 -1.06 28.42 0.67
N SER A 384 -1.21 27.22 1.27
CA SER A 384 -2.38 26.34 1.14
C SER A 384 -2.75 26.08 -0.33
N THR A 385 -1.76 25.62 -1.10
CA THR A 385 -1.92 25.31 -2.52
C THR A 385 -1.25 23.99 -2.87
N LEU A 386 -1.70 23.39 -3.96
CA LEU A 386 -1.08 22.27 -4.64
C LEU A 386 -0.48 22.75 -5.95
N SER A 387 0.80 22.50 -6.19
CA SER A 387 1.47 22.74 -7.47
C SER A 387 1.53 21.43 -8.27
N VAL A 388 1.13 21.45 -9.53
CA VAL A 388 1.28 20.34 -10.48
C VAL A 388 2.24 20.78 -11.58
N LEU A 389 3.32 20.02 -11.80
CA LEU A 389 4.32 20.26 -12.83
C LEU A 389 4.32 19.07 -13.79
N LEU A 390 4.02 19.31 -15.08
CA LEU A 390 4.05 18.25 -16.09
C LEU A 390 5.49 17.99 -16.55
N GLY A 391 5.88 16.71 -16.59
CA GLY A 391 7.17 16.25 -17.06
C GLY A 391 7.29 16.27 -18.58
N ASN A 392 8.50 16.47 -19.09
CA ASN A 392 8.79 16.42 -20.53
C ASN A 392 9.43 15.08 -20.93
N GLY A 393 9.71 14.17 -19.96
CA GLY A 393 10.32 12.85 -20.18
C GLY A 393 11.81 12.89 -20.50
N ASP A 394 12.47 14.01 -20.23
CA ASP A 394 13.92 14.22 -20.37
C ASP A 394 14.56 14.76 -19.08
N GLY A 395 13.89 14.55 -17.93
CA GLY A 395 14.30 15.08 -16.63
C GLY A 395 13.92 16.55 -16.41
N THR A 396 13.26 17.19 -17.38
CA THR A 396 12.79 18.58 -17.25
C THR A 396 11.28 18.64 -17.05
N PHE A 397 10.80 19.74 -16.45
CA PHE A 397 9.40 19.96 -16.12
C PHE A 397 8.88 21.30 -16.64
N GLN A 398 7.59 21.35 -16.93
CA GLN A 398 6.87 22.57 -17.31
C GLN A 398 6.63 23.47 -16.09
N THR A 399 6.18 24.70 -16.34
CA THR A 399 5.76 25.61 -15.28
C THR A 399 4.55 25.03 -14.55
N GLN A 400 4.53 25.18 -13.22
CA GLN A 400 3.46 24.67 -12.37
C GLN A 400 2.07 25.21 -12.73
N THR A 401 1.07 24.37 -12.62
CA THR A 401 -0.35 24.72 -12.47
C THR A 401 -0.70 24.68 -10.99
N VAL A 402 -1.43 25.68 -10.49
CA VAL A 402 -1.73 25.83 -9.06
C VAL A 402 -3.19 25.55 -8.78
N TYR A 403 -3.47 24.74 -7.75
CA TYR A 403 -4.80 24.45 -7.22
C TYR A 403 -4.88 24.90 -5.77
N HIS A 404 -6.07 25.35 -5.32
CA HIS A 404 -6.31 25.68 -3.92
C HIS A 404 -6.63 24.43 -3.12
N THR A 405 -6.08 24.32 -1.90
CA THR A 405 -6.31 23.24 -0.96
C THR A 405 -7.05 23.73 0.28
N GLY A 406 -7.30 22.85 1.25
CA GLY A 406 -7.58 23.24 2.62
C GLY A 406 -6.37 23.92 3.28
N SER A 407 -6.54 24.40 4.51
CA SER A 407 -5.53 25.17 5.23
C SER A 407 -4.33 24.31 5.64
N GLN A 408 -3.12 24.81 5.43
CA GLN A 408 -1.85 24.16 5.82
C GLN A 408 -1.76 22.72 5.29
N VAL A 409 -1.76 22.58 3.96
CA VAL A 409 -1.57 21.26 3.33
C VAL A 409 -0.14 20.75 3.57
N GLU A 410 0.00 19.56 4.17
CA GLU A 410 1.31 19.01 4.54
C GLU A 410 1.70 17.76 3.76
N PHE A 411 0.73 16.91 3.38
CA PHE A 411 0.99 15.66 2.67
C PHE A 411 0.28 15.61 1.34
N VAL A 412 0.91 14.93 0.38
CA VAL A 412 0.32 14.61 -0.93
C VAL A 412 0.67 13.18 -1.32
N LEU A 413 -0.33 12.42 -1.77
CA LEU A 413 -0.17 11.12 -2.43
C LEU A 413 -0.99 11.08 -3.72
N THR A 414 -0.69 10.09 -4.57
CA THR A 414 -1.38 9.87 -5.84
C THR A 414 -1.88 8.44 -5.93
N GLY A 415 -2.99 8.24 -6.65
CA GLY A 415 -3.56 6.93 -6.92
C GLY A 415 -4.83 7.03 -7.75
N ASP A 416 -5.28 5.95 -8.34
CA ASP A 416 -6.54 5.85 -9.09
C ASP A 416 -7.67 5.49 -8.10
N LEU A 417 -8.32 6.48 -7.52
CA LEU A 417 -9.29 6.34 -6.43
C LEU A 417 -10.68 5.91 -6.89
N ASP A 418 -11.05 6.27 -8.13
CA ASP A 418 -12.34 5.92 -8.73
C ASP A 418 -12.25 4.80 -9.76
N ARG A 419 -11.04 4.28 -9.99
CA ARG A 419 -10.73 3.15 -10.88
C ARG A 419 -11.05 3.43 -12.35
N ASP A 420 -10.94 4.68 -12.77
CA ASP A 420 -11.14 5.11 -14.15
C ASP A 420 -9.85 5.05 -15.00
N GLY A 421 -8.73 4.69 -14.39
CA GLY A 421 -7.41 4.57 -15.01
C GLY A 421 -6.67 5.90 -15.14
N ARG A 422 -7.08 6.92 -14.39
CA ARG A 422 -6.39 8.22 -14.26
C ARG A 422 -5.83 8.34 -12.85
N GLN A 423 -4.76 9.10 -12.74
CA GLN A 423 -4.19 9.38 -11.42
C GLN A 423 -4.93 10.54 -10.76
N ASP A 424 -5.37 10.32 -9.54
CA ASP A 424 -5.98 11.31 -8.66
C ASP A 424 -4.94 11.77 -7.63
N ILE A 425 -5.24 12.85 -6.92
CA ILE A 425 -4.38 13.37 -5.86
C ILE A 425 -5.18 13.43 -4.56
N ILE A 426 -4.58 12.94 -3.47
CA ILE A 426 -5.06 13.17 -2.11
C ILE A 426 -4.08 14.06 -1.35
N VAL A 427 -4.62 14.91 -0.50
CA VAL A 427 -3.84 15.80 0.36
C VAL A 427 -4.34 15.75 1.79
N ALA A 428 -3.43 15.91 2.75
CA ALA A 428 -3.75 16.11 4.16
C ALA A 428 -3.68 17.61 4.51
N ASN A 429 -4.77 18.16 5.05
CA ASN A 429 -4.90 19.56 5.42
C ASN A 429 -4.78 19.71 6.94
N TYR A 430 -3.56 19.90 7.45
CA TYR A 430 -3.26 19.94 8.89
C TYR A 430 -4.00 21.07 9.64
N GLY A 431 -4.10 22.26 9.04
CA GLY A 431 -4.76 23.41 9.66
C GLY A 431 -6.29 23.38 9.63
N ASP A 432 -6.87 22.48 8.84
CA ASP A 432 -8.32 22.23 8.73
C ASP A 432 -8.51 20.71 8.62
N PRO A 433 -8.54 19.98 9.77
CA PRO A 433 -8.42 18.53 9.80
C PRO A 433 -9.31 17.82 8.78
N SER A 434 -8.77 17.58 7.60
CA SER A 434 -9.50 16.98 6.48
C SER A 434 -8.55 16.36 5.45
N VAL A 435 -9.00 15.29 4.82
CA VAL A 435 -8.39 14.76 3.62
C VAL A 435 -9.07 15.40 2.41
N GLY A 436 -8.28 16.06 1.55
CA GLY A 436 -8.74 16.63 0.29
C GLY A 436 -8.49 15.65 -0.87
N VAL A 437 -9.46 15.48 -1.75
CA VAL A 437 -9.40 14.62 -2.94
C VAL A 437 -9.58 15.47 -4.19
N PHE A 438 -8.67 15.34 -5.16
CA PHE A 438 -8.72 15.95 -6.47
C PHE A 438 -8.80 14.83 -7.51
N LEU A 439 -9.93 14.66 -8.19
CA LEU A 439 -10.07 13.66 -9.24
C LEU A 439 -9.43 14.14 -10.54
N GLY A 440 -8.58 13.29 -11.12
CA GLY A 440 -7.85 13.58 -12.35
C GLY A 440 -8.74 13.54 -13.60
N LYS A 441 -8.49 14.44 -14.55
CA LYS A 441 -9.18 14.43 -15.86
C LYS A 441 -8.39 13.67 -16.93
N GLY A 442 -7.14 13.24 -16.58
CA GLY A 442 -6.27 12.49 -17.48
C GLY A 442 -5.61 13.35 -18.57
N ASP A 443 -5.63 14.66 -18.41
CA ASP A 443 -4.99 15.66 -19.28
C ASP A 443 -4.01 16.56 -18.48
N GLY A 444 -3.61 16.13 -17.29
CA GLY A 444 -2.77 16.90 -16.35
C GLY A 444 -3.56 17.91 -15.53
N THR A 445 -4.91 17.96 -15.68
CA THR A 445 -5.79 18.82 -14.88
C THR A 445 -6.68 18.00 -13.96
N PHE A 446 -7.18 18.66 -12.91
CA PHE A 446 -7.98 18.04 -11.86
C PHE A 446 -9.34 18.72 -11.70
N GLN A 447 -10.28 18.03 -11.06
CA GLN A 447 -11.50 18.63 -10.54
C GLN A 447 -11.18 19.46 -9.29
N ASP A 448 -12.14 20.29 -8.84
CA ASP A 448 -11.99 21.00 -7.56
C ASP A 448 -11.92 20.02 -6.40
N GLN A 449 -11.20 20.39 -5.34
CA GLN A 449 -11.04 19.57 -4.13
C GLN A 449 -12.39 19.24 -3.48
N VAL A 450 -12.58 17.97 -3.16
CA VAL A 450 -13.62 17.50 -2.25
C VAL A 450 -12.97 17.16 -0.91
N SER A 451 -13.41 17.81 0.19
CA SER A 451 -12.83 17.61 1.52
C SER A 451 -13.64 16.63 2.36
N TYR A 452 -12.95 15.73 3.04
CA TYR A 452 -13.50 14.74 3.98
C TYR A 452 -12.97 15.02 5.38
N PRO A 453 -13.84 15.43 6.34
CA PRO A 453 -13.40 15.71 7.71
C PRO A 453 -12.82 14.47 8.39
N VAL A 454 -11.75 14.65 9.16
CA VAL A 454 -11.09 13.62 9.96
C VAL A 454 -11.06 14.00 11.45
N SER A 455 -10.67 13.05 12.31
CA SER A 455 -10.85 13.22 13.77
C SER A 455 -9.70 13.94 14.48
N GLY A 456 -8.62 14.26 13.79
CA GLY A 456 -7.43 14.88 14.38
C GLY A 456 -6.59 15.58 13.32
N ASN A 457 -5.53 16.27 13.75
CA ASN A 457 -4.56 16.84 12.83
C ASN A 457 -3.81 15.71 12.15
N ASP A 458 -3.95 15.64 10.84
CA ASP A 458 -3.37 14.62 9.99
C ASP A 458 -1.86 14.82 9.85
N SER A 459 -1.11 13.72 9.96
CA SER A 459 0.35 13.71 9.92
C SER A 459 0.93 12.73 8.89
N GLY A 460 0.11 11.96 8.20
CA GLY A 460 0.52 11.05 7.14
C GLY A 460 -0.67 10.41 6.44
N LEU A 461 -0.46 9.98 5.20
CA LEU A 461 -1.49 9.38 4.34
C LEU A 461 -1.04 8.03 3.78
N GLY A 462 -1.99 7.17 3.48
CA GLY A 462 -1.77 5.93 2.76
C GLY A 462 -2.99 5.52 1.94
N ILE A 463 -2.76 4.83 0.84
CA ILE A 463 -3.81 4.32 -0.05
C ILE A 463 -3.68 2.79 -0.13
N ALA A 464 -4.73 2.05 0.16
CA ALA A 464 -4.81 0.61 -0.05
C ALA A 464 -6.26 0.12 0.00
N ASP A 465 -6.55 -1.05 -0.55
CA ASP A 465 -7.81 -1.77 -0.32
C ASP A 465 -7.76 -2.44 1.07
N LEU A 466 -8.21 -1.71 2.09
CA LEU A 466 -8.12 -2.14 3.49
C LEU A 466 -9.26 -3.07 3.92
N ASP A 467 -10.34 -3.19 3.15
CA ASP A 467 -11.45 -4.08 3.47
C ASP A 467 -11.70 -5.19 2.44
N GLY A 468 -10.90 -5.23 1.38
CA GLY A 468 -10.87 -6.30 0.41
C GLY A 468 -12.03 -6.27 -0.59
N ASP A 469 -12.66 -5.12 -0.78
CA ASP A 469 -13.71 -4.95 -1.78
C ASP A 469 -13.17 -4.60 -3.17
N GLY A 470 -11.87 -4.37 -3.27
CA GLY A 470 -11.15 -4.01 -4.49
C GLY A 470 -11.19 -2.53 -4.81
N ILE A 471 -11.70 -1.68 -3.91
CA ILE A 471 -11.74 -0.23 -4.04
C ILE A 471 -10.66 0.36 -3.12
N PRO A 472 -9.86 1.35 -3.58
CA PRO A 472 -8.89 2.00 -2.72
C PRO A 472 -9.56 2.76 -1.56
N ASP A 473 -9.07 2.50 -0.35
CA ASP A 473 -9.38 3.25 0.87
C ASP A 473 -8.24 4.22 1.19
N ILE A 474 -8.52 5.25 1.99
CA ILE A 474 -7.51 6.16 2.50
C ILE A 474 -7.31 5.90 3.99
N ALA A 475 -6.06 5.64 4.39
CA ALA A 475 -5.63 5.68 5.78
C ALA A 475 -4.98 7.02 6.08
N VAL A 476 -5.27 7.58 7.25
CA VAL A 476 -4.68 8.84 7.72
C VAL A 476 -4.20 8.67 9.15
N SER A 477 -2.94 9.03 9.45
CA SER A 477 -2.45 9.08 10.82
C SER A 477 -2.72 10.44 11.44
N TYR A 478 -2.94 10.47 12.78
CA TYR A 478 -3.13 11.71 13.51
C TYR A 478 -1.99 11.93 14.52
N TYR A 479 -1.47 13.14 14.53
CA TYR A 479 -0.49 13.55 15.53
C TYR A 479 -1.11 13.52 16.95
N HIS A 480 -2.32 14.08 17.10
CA HIS A 480 -3.12 14.04 18.32
C HIS A 480 -4.62 13.94 18.00
N PRO A 481 -5.36 12.98 18.61
CA PRO A 481 -4.88 11.81 19.38
C PRO A 481 -4.21 10.80 18.46
N SER A 482 -3.23 10.03 18.96
CA SER A 482 -2.55 9.00 18.16
C SER A 482 -3.51 7.88 17.74
N LYS A 483 -4.01 7.98 16.51
CA LYS A 483 -4.93 7.03 15.87
C LYS A 483 -4.64 6.95 14.39
N ILE A 484 -5.16 5.92 13.78
CA ILE A 484 -5.32 5.82 12.33
C ILE A 484 -6.79 5.98 11.99
N GLY A 485 -7.13 6.95 11.17
CA GLY A 485 -8.45 7.08 10.54
C GLY A 485 -8.48 6.32 9.22
N VAL A 486 -9.58 5.65 8.91
CA VAL A 486 -9.81 5.00 7.61
C VAL A 486 -11.06 5.57 6.98
N LEU A 487 -10.92 6.12 5.78
CA LEU A 487 -12.02 6.54 4.91
C LEU A 487 -12.19 5.47 3.84
N ARG A 488 -13.31 4.76 3.86
CA ARG A 488 -13.59 3.69 2.89
C ARG A 488 -14.05 4.27 1.57
N GLY A 489 -13.41 3.81 0.50
CA GLY A 489 -13.76 4.17 -0.87
C GLY A 489 -15.14 3.62 -1.27
N LYS A 490 -15.82 4.31 -2.19
CA LYS A 490 -17.10 3.86 -2.78
C LYS A 490 -16.96 3.52 -4.25
N GLY A 491 -15.75 3.66 -4.83
CA GLY A 491 -15.45 3.33 -6.22
C GLY A 491 -15.87 4.39 -7.24
N ASP A 492 -16.27 5.56 -6.77
CA ASP A 492 -16.65 6.72 -7.59
C ASP A 492 -15.83 7.97 -7.19
N GLY A 493 -14.68 7.77 -6.54
CA GLY A 493 -13.84 8.85 -6.01
C GLY A 493 -14.39 9.50 -4.74
N THR A 494 -15.53 9.01 -4.21
CA THR A 494 -16.07 9.46 -2.92
C THR A 494 -15.81 8.46 -1.81
N PHE A 495 -15.82 8.95 -0.57
CA PHE A 495 -15.48 8.16 0.61
C PHE A 495 -16.59 8.17 1.66
N ALA A 496 -16.59 7.15 2.51
CA ALA A 496 -17.43 7.10 3.69
C ALA A 496 -16.85 7.99 4.81
N ALA A 497 -17.64 8.24 5.86
CA ALA A 497 -17.14 8.91 7.05
C ALA A 497 -15.98 8.12 7.68
N VAL A 498 -15.02 8.84 8.24
CA VAL A 498 -13.82 8.26 8.85
C VAL A 498 -14.18 7.32 10.01
N VAL A 499 -13.45 6.22 10.12
CA VAL A 499 -13.49 5.28 11.24
C VAL A 499 -12.11 5.20 11.88
N ASP A 500 -12.03 5.50 13.18
CA ASP A 500 -10.77 5.59 13.91
C ASP A 500 -10.36 4.29 14.60
N PHE A 501 -9.05 4.00 14.56
CA PHE A 501 -8.39 2.89 15.24
C PHE A 501 -7.24 3.39 16.12
N ASN A 502 -7.14 2.87 17.36
CA ASN A 502 -6.09 3.30 18.28
C ASN A 502 -4.75 2.62 17.95
N THR A 503 -3.67 3.38 17.84
CA THR A 503 -2.31 2.87 17.67
C THR A 503 -1.71 2.33 18.96
N GLY A 504 -2.29 2.65 20.11
CA GLY A 504 -1.74 2.32 21.43
C GLY A 504 -0.59 3.23 21.85
N GLN A 505 -0.29 4.26 21.10
CA GLN A 505 0.76 5.25 21.29
C GLN A 505 0.19 6.58 21.77
N SER A 506 1.07 7.57 22.01
CA SER A 506 0.66 8.89 22.48
C SER A 506 0.75 9.99 21.42
N GLN A 507 1.64 9.83 20.43
CA GLN A 507 1.84 10.80 19.34
C GLN A 507 2.17 10.05 18.04
N GLY A 508 1.20 9.92 17.15
CA GLY A 508 1.40 9.39 15.81
C GLY A 508 2.15 10.38 14.92
N PHE A 509 2.89 9.87 13.94
CA PHE A 509 3.50 10.71 12.91
C PHE A 509 3.08 10.20 11.53
N GLU A 510 3.96 9.59 10.76
CA GLU A 510 3.59 9.00 9.47
C GLU A 510 3.09 7.56 9.59
N LEU A 511 2.66 7.02 8.48
CA LEU A 511 2.24 5.62 8.36
C LEU A 511 2.77 4.98 7.09
N SER A 512 3.01 3.67 7.17
CA SER A 512 3.31 2.82 6.03
C SER A 512 2.29 1.67 5.96
N ILE A 513 1.98 1.22 4.75
CA ILE A 513 1.01 0.15 4.52
C ILE A 513 1.69 -1.01 3.81
N ALA A 514 1.59 -2.21 4.38
CA ALA A 514 2.08 -3.45 3.77
C ALA A 514 1.42 -4.67 4.43
N ASP A 515 1.44 -5.83 3.77
CA ASP A 515 1.04 -7.11 4.37
C ASP A 515 2.19 -7.67 5.23
N LEU A 516 2.24 -7.29 6.51
CA LEU A 516 3.34 -7.59 7.44
C LEU A 516 3.28 -9.01 8.00
N ASN A 517 2.11 -9.65 7.94
CA ASN A 517 1.90 -10.98 8.49
C ASN A 517 1.64 -12.05 7.42
N GLY A 518 1.61 -11.68 6.16
CA GLY A 518 1.46 -12.57 5.04
C GLY A 518 0.08 -13.16 4.87
N ASP A 519 -0.96 -12.47 5.29
CA ASP A 519 -2.33 -12.95 5.22
C ASP A 519 -3.08 -12.45 3.96
N GLY A 520 -2.45 -11.60 3.16
CA GLY A 520 -2.98 -11.03 1.93
C GLY A 520 -3.82 -9.77 2.14
N THR A 521 -3.83 -9.21 3.35
CA THR A 521 -4.47 -7.92 3.64
C THR A 521 -3.42 -6.87 4.01
N PRO A 522 -3.60 -5.61 3.57
CA PRO A 522 -2.71 -4.54 3.99
C PRO A 522 -2.85 -4.26 5.50
N ASP A 523 -1.72 -4.25 6.20
CA ASP A 523 -1.57 -3.83 7.59
C ASP A 523 -0.98 -2.42 7.64
N VAL A 524 -1.01 -1.76 8.79
CA VAL A 524 -0.47 -0.41 8.98
C VAL A 524 0.66 -0.42 9.99
N VAL A 525 1.79 0.16 9.63
CA VAL A 525 2.83 0.63 10.56
C VAL A 525 2.58 2.10 10.83
N SER A 526 2.56 2.50 12.10
CA SER A 526 2.46 3.91 12.51
C SER A 526 3.68 4.26 13.35
N ASP A 527 4.36 5.30 12.97
CA ASP A 527 5.53 5.82 13.68
C ASP A 527 5.10 6.64 14.89
N ASP A 528 5.86 6.53 16.00
CA ASP A 528 5.64 7.32 17.22
C ASP A 528 6.94 7.95 17.69
N ILE A 529 6.96 9.28 17.73
CA ILE A 529 8.11 10.05 18.20
C ILE A 529 8.51 9.78 19.67
N ASN A 530 7.77 8.93 20.40
CA ASN A 530 8.14 8.45 21.75
C ASN A 530 8.93 7.13 21.70
N SER A 531 9.74 6.94 20.66
CA SER A 531 10.70 5.84 20.51
C SER A 531 10.05 4.46 20.30
N SER A 532 9.07 4.38 19.42
CA SER A 532 8.46 3.12 19.02
C SER A 532 7.75 3.18 17.66
N ILE A 533 7.55 2.03 17.07
CA ILE A 533 6.63 1.82 15.96
C ILE A 533 5.47 0.95 16.41
N SER A 534 4.28 1.21 15.90
CA SER A 534 3.06 0.41 16.13
C SER A 534 2.66 -0.31 14.87
N VAL A 535 2.36 -1.59 14.98
CA VAL A 535 1.77 -2.40 13.91
C VAL A 535 0.31 -2.67 14.23
N LEU A 536 -0.57 -2.31 13.31
CA LEU A 536 -1.99 -2.61 13.35
C LEU A 536 -2.29 -3.64 12.27
N LEU A 537 -2.44 -4.90 12.67
CA LEU A 537 -2.82 -5.98 11.75
C LEU A 537 -4.28 -5.86 11.37
N ASN A 538 -4.56 -5.96 10.08
CA ASN A 538 -5.91 -5.95 9.54
C ASN A 538 -6.62 -7.28 9.82
N LEU A 539 -7.85 -7.21 10.30
CA LEU A 539 -8.62 -8.38 10.75
C LEU A 539 -10.03 -8.37 10.18
N THR A 540 -10.44 -9.50 9.66
CA THR A 540 -11.86 -9.77 9.37
C THR A 540 -12.48 -10.52 10.53
N SER A 541 -13.62 -10.07 11.05
CA SER A 541 -14.29 -10.68 12.20
C SER A 541 -15.79 -10.87 12.00
N ALA A 542 -16.34 -11.88 12.69
CA ALA A 542 -17.77 -12.11 12.80
C ALA A 542 -18.15 -12.39 14.26
N LYS A 543 -19.43 -12.21 14.63
CA LYS A 543 -19.92 -12.41 15.99
C LYS A 543 -20.89 -13.59 16.05
N ALA A 544 -20.79 -14.36 17.13
CA ALA A 544 -21.79 -15.34 17.55
C ALA A 544 -22.39 -14.87 18.88
N LYS A 545 -23.71 -14.87 18.99
CA LYS A 545 -24.42 -14.43 20.19
C LYS A 545 -25.25 -15.57 20.77
N LEU A 546 -25.10 -15.80 22.07
CA LEU A 546 -25.93 -16.71 22.85
C LEU A 546 -26.68 -15.84 23.89
N THR A 547 -28.01 -15.84 23.87
CA THR A 547 -28.84 -14.91 24.64
C THR A 547 -29.64 -15.62 25.71
N ASP A 548 -29.97 -14.89 26.76
CA ASP A 548 -30.83 -15.32 27.88
C ASP A 548 -30.33 -16.60 28.58
N VAL A 549 -29.04 -16.67 28.83
CA VAL A 549 -28.36 -17.86 29.38
C VAL A 549 -28.37 -17.80 30.90
N ALA A 550 -28.97 -18.79 31.52
CA ALA A 550 -28.81 -19.04 32.95
C ALA A 550 -27.42 -19.66 33.21
N VAL A 551 -26.65 -19.01 34.08
CA VAL A 551 -25.33 -19.52 34.49
C VAL A 551 -25.47 -20.30 35.77
N PRO A 552 -24.94 -21.54 35.90
CA PRO A 552 -25.00 -22.33 37.13
C PRO A 552 -24.44 -21.56 38.33
N GLY A 553 -24.83 -22.00 39.53
CA GLY A 553 -24.38 -21.38 40.78
C GLY A 553 -25.30 -20.31 41.36
N THR A 554 -25.01 -19.89 42.58
CA THR A 554 -25.76 -18.84 43.28
C THR A 554 -25.29 -17.44 42.88
N SER A 555 -26.03 -16.41 43.19
CA SER A 555 -25.65 -15.00 42.92
C SER A 555 -24.36 -14.56 43.63
N ASN A 556 -23.83 -15.36 44.54
CA ASN A 556 -22.55 -15.12 45.23
C ASN A 556 -21.38 -15.86 44.56
N ASP A 557 -21.64 -16.86 43.73
CA ASP A 557 -20.61 -17.62 43.05
C ASP A 557 -20.08 -16.86 41.84
N ILE A 558 -18.78 -16.96 41.60
CA ILE A 558 -18.15 -16.37 40.41
C ILE A 558 -17.79 -17.47 39.43
N GLU A 559 -18.52 -17.52 38.35
CA GLU A 559 -18.33 -18.46 37.26
C GLU A 559 -17.42 -17.90 36.19
N LYS A 560 -16.68 -18.79 35.49
CA LYS A 560 -15.71 -18.43 34.45
C LYS A 560 -16.19 -19.01 33.12
N ILE A 561 -16.69 -18.15 32.26
CA ILE A 561 -17.22 -18.53 30.96
C ILE A 561 -16.14 -18.35 29.87
N VAL A 562 -16.04 -19.30 28.98
CA VAL A 562 -15.17 -19.26 27.80
C VAL A 562 -15.96 -19.51 26.54
N ALA A 563 -15.49 -18.94 25.44
CA ALA A 563 -15.96 -19.22 24.10
C ALA A 563 -14.86 -19.94 23.29
N THR A 564 -15.21 -21.03 22.63
CA THR A 564 -14.28 -21.83 21.84
C THR A 564 -14.76 -21.89 20.38
N TYR A 565 -13.97 -21.36 19.49
CA TYR A 565 -14.14 -21.49 18.05
C TYR A 565 -13.39 -22.74 17.58
N LYS A 566 -14.08 -23.70 16.97
CA LYS A 566 -13.49 -24.99 16.54
C LYS A 566 -12.61 -24.86 15.28
N GLY A 567 -12.57 -23.68 14.68
CA GLY A 567 -11.93 -23.50 13.39
C GLY A 567 -12.79 -24.02 12.23
N ASN A 568 -12.26 -23.94 11.03
CA ASN A 568 -12.88 -24.45 9.81
C ASN A 568 -11.82 -24.96 8.82
N ALA A 569 -12.14 -25.08 7.54
CA ALA A 569 -11.19 -25.51 6.52
C ALA A 569 -9.99 -24.55 6.37
N LYS A 570 -10.16 -23.26 6.71
CA LYS A 570 -9.18 -22.18 6.52
C LYS A 570 -8.54 -21.68 7.80
N TYR A 571 -9.26 -21.69 8.91
CA TYR A 571 -8.83 -21.15 10.19
C TYR A 571 -8.54 -22.24 11.22
N LYS A 572 -7.47 -22.02 12.01
CA LYS A 572 -7.16 -22.84 13.20
C LYS A 572 -8.22 -22.59 14.28
N PRO A 573 -8.45 -23.53 15.20
CA PRO A 573 -9.29 -23.27 16.37
C PRO A 573 -8.67 -22.23 17.30
N SER A 574 -9.54 -21.50 18.02
CA SER A 574 -9.12 -20.53 19.03
C SER A 574 -10.09 -20.52 20.22
N LYS A 575 -9.59 -20.07 21.39
CA LYS A 575 -10.37 -19.99 22.64
C LYS A 575 -10.18 -18.62 23.28
N SER A 576 -11.28 -18.04 23.82
CA SER A 576 -11.25 -16.77 24.52
C SER A 576 -10.52 -16.85 25.87
N LYS A 577 -10.08 -15.72 26.39
CA LYS A 577 -9.84 -15.56 27.83
C LYS A 577 -11.17 -15.75 28.58
N PRO A 578 -11.16 -16.27 29.83
CA PRO A 578 -12.37 -16.41 30.63
C PRO A 578 -12.96 -15.04 30.98
N VAL A 579 -14.29 -14.91 30.85
CA VAL A 579 -15.07 -13.81 31.39
C VAL A 579 -15.69 -14.28 32.71
N LYS A 580 -15.59 -13.44 33.75
CA LYS A 580 -16.19 -13.71 35.06
C LYS A 580 -17.61 -13.13 35.13
N VAL A 581 -18.55 -13.96 35.49
CA VAL A 581 -19.95 -13.59 35.73
C VAL A 581 -20.42 -14.16 37.06
N LYS A 582 -21.52 -13.66 37.61
CA LYS A 582 -22.17 -14.24 38.78
C LYS A 582 -23.11 -15.36 38.37
N GLY A 583 -23.26 -16.38 39.21
CA GLY A 583 -24.31 -17.40 39.02
C GLY A 583 -25.69 -16.77 38.97
N SER A 584 -26.57 -17.33 38.13
CA SER A 584 -27.95 -16.81 37.92
C SER A 584 -28.91 -17.09 39.09
N GLY A 585 -28.48 -17.81 40.12
CA GLY A 585 -29.32 -18.18 41.25
C GLY A 585 -30.38 -19.23 40.94
N ALA A 586 -30.39 -19.82 39.75
CA ALA A 586 -31.28 -20.92 39.41
C ALA A 586 -30.86 -22.16 40.22
N GLN A 587 -31.68 -22.54 41.21
CA GLN A 587 -31.56 -23.88 41.80
C GLN A 587 -32.06 -24.88 40.77
N GLY A 588 -31.25 -25.91 40.50
CA GLY A 588 -31.58 -27.05 39.66
C GLY A 588 -32.73 -27.88 40.21
#